data_9815eb2c73e7d0833eace769cf9dcef2
#
_entry.id   9815eb2c73e7d0833eace769cf9dcef2
#
_cell.length_a   1.000
_cell.length_b   1.000
_cell.length_c   1.000
_cell.angle_alpha   90.00
_cell.angle_beta   90.00
_cell.angle_gamma   90.00
#
_symmetry.space_group_name_H-M   'P 1'
#
loop_
_entity.id
_entity.type
_entity.pdbx_description
1 polymer ?
#
loop_
_entity_poly.entity_id
_entity_poly.type
_entity_poly.pdbx_seq_one_letter_code
_entity_poly.pdbx_strand_id
1 'polypeptide(L)'
;SVPFIVSGKNYGLLWDNNSLTRFGDPRDYMQLDVLNLTDADGEQGALTAVYSSRDGKTEYLRRRESVLDYSDLEKIKNFPEEIPFNDAKIVWEGTVASGESGIHRFLLYYAGYTKVFFDGEEVVEERWRTAWNPNNYKFQVEMEAGKEYPVRIEWLPDGGVSYLALKLYTPVDPAEQEKQSWWSEMADMIDYYFIKGDNADEVISGYRLLTGKSQIMPKWAMGFWQSRER
;
A
#
# COMPACT_ATOMS: atom_id res chain seq x y z
N SER A 1 15.74 5.07 10.10
CA SER A 1 16.11 5.79 8.86
C SER A 1 16.53 7.21 9.20
N VAL A 2 17.45 7.74 8.44
CA VAL A 2 17.90 9.14 8.61
C VAL A 2 16.98 10.02 7.74
N PRO A 3 16.37 11.07 8.29
CA PRO A 3 15.48 11.95 7.52
C PRO A 3 16.28 12.96 6.68
N PHE A 4 17.14 12.44 5.80
CA PHE A 4 18.01 13.23 4.93
C PHE A 4 17.88 12.75 3.48
N ILE A 5 17.63 13.67 2.58
CA ILE A 5 17.60 13.42 1.14
C ILE A 5 18.72 14.16 0.44
N VAL A 6 19.23 13.59 -0.65
CA VAL A 6 20.19 14.22 -1.55
C VAL A 6 19.55 14.27 -2.94
N SER A 7 19.51 15.46 -3.51
CA SER A 7 18.98 15.70 -4.86
C SER A 7 20.10 15.64 -5.90
N GLY A 8 19.79 15.09 -7.09
CA GLY A 8 20.66 15.20 -8.26
C GLY A 8 20.96 16.65 -8.72
N LYS A 9 20.31 17.64 -8.14
CA LYS A 9 20.57 19.07 -8.33
C LYS A 9 21.61 19.64 -7.33
N ASN A 10 22.38 18.76 -6.69
CA ASN A 10 23.46 19.08 -5.75
C ASN A 10 23.01 19.88 -4.52
N TYR A 11 21.89 19.48 -3.95
CA TYR A 11 21.48 19.93 -2.62
C TYR A 11 20.99 18.76 -1.77
N GLY A 12 21.03 18.93 -0.46
CA GLY A 12 20.45 18.05 0.52
C GLY A 12 19.46 18.77 1.40
N LEU A 13 18.50 18.03 1.92
CA LEU A 13 17.55 18.48 2.93
C LEU A 13 17.61 17.53 4.12
N LEU A 14 18.01 18.04 5.27
CA LEU A 14 17.90 17.34 6.55
C LEU A 14 16.65 17.85 7.26
N TRP A 15 15.71 16.97 7.52
CA TRP A 15 14.51 17.24 8.30
C TRP A 15 14.82 16.96 9.77
N ASP A 16 15.01 18.01 10.55
CA ASP A 16 15.39 17.90 11.96
C ASP A 16 14.17 18.08 12.85
N ASN A 17 13.47 16.97 13.07
CA ASN A 17 12.24 16.99 13.83
C ASN A 17 12.12 15.78 14.74
N ASN A 18 11.69 15.99 15.97
CA ASN A 18 11.57 14.97 17.01
C ASN A 18 10.22 14.21 16.99
N SER A 19 9.39 14.46 16.00
CA SER A 19 8.09 13.82 15.84
C SER A 19 8.14 12.72 14.78
N LEU A 20 7.11 11.86 14.79
CA LEU A 20 6.88 10.92 13.69
C LEU A 20 6.76 11.72 12.38
N THR A 21 7.67 11.49 11.48
CA THR A 21 7.75 12.19 10.20
C THR A 21 7.42 11.24 9.06
N ARG A 22 6.59 11.72 8.14
CA ARG A 22 6.28 11.03 6.88
C ARG A 22 6.85 11.84 5.71
N PHE A 23 7.19 11.12 4.66
CA PHE A 23 7.70 11.69 3.41
C PHE A 23 7.02 11.04 2.22
N GLY A 24 6.58 11.83 1.26
CA GLY A 24 5.98 11.37 0.01
C GLY A 24 4.66 12.05 -0.32
N ASP A 25 3.72 11.30 -0.88
CA ASP A 25 2.35 11.77 -1.16
C ASP A 25 1.59 11.95 0.17
N PRO A 26 1.10 13.14 0.49
CA PRO A 26 0.41 13.42 1.75
C PRO A 26 -1.05 12.93 1.77
N ARG A 27 -1.59 12.49 0.64
CA ARG A 27 -2.98 12.03 0.56
C ARG A 27 -3.17 10.73 1.31
N ASP A 28 -4.35 10.54 1.87
CA ASP A 28 -4.79 9.23 2.35
C ASP A 28 -5.23 8.36 1.17
N TYR A 29 -4.99 7.05 1.28
CA TYR A 29 -5.53 6.09 0.32
C TYR A 29 -7.05 6.06 0.42
N MET A 30 -7.72 6.19 -0.71
CA MET A 30 -9.18 6.11 -0.84
C MET A 30 -9.63 4.65 -0.90
N GLN A 31 -10.85 4.41 -0.49
CA GLN A 31 -11.50 3.11 -0.63
C GLN A 31 -11.85 2.84 -2.11
N LEU A 32 -12.12 1.58 -2.44
CA LEU A 32 -12.38 1.18 -3.83
C LEU A 32 -13.66 1.83 -4.41
N ASP A 33 -14.60 2.21 -3.57
CA ASP A 33 -15.87 2.86 -3.93
C ASP A 33 -15.73 4.29 -4.49
N VAL A 34 -14.51 4.84 -4.52
CA VAL A 34 -14.22 6.07 -5.29
C VAL A 34 -14.31 5.82 -6.80
N LEU A 35 -14.15 4.59 -7.23
CA LEU A 35 -14.40 4.16 -8.61
C LEU A 35 -15.88 3.82 -8.83
N ASN A 36 -16.34 3.92 -10.07
CA ASN A 36 -17.62 3.39 -10.46
C ASN A 36 -17.51 1.87 -10.53
N LEU A 37 -18.14 1.20 -9.59
CA LEU A 37 -18.14 -0.25 -9.49
C LEU A 37 -19.40 -0.79 -10.15
N THR A 38 -19.29 -1.91 -10.88
CA THR A 38 -20.42 -2.67 -11.40
C THR A 38 -20.20 -4.14 -11.05
N ASP A 39 -21.20 -4.78 -10.48
CA ASP A 39 -21.11 -6.18 -10.07
C ASP A 39 -21.22 -7.15 -11.25
N ALA A 40 -21.11 -8.46 -10.97
CA ALA A 40 -21.17 -9.49 -12.00
C ALA A 40 -22.55 -9.60 -12.69
N ASP A 41 -23.60 -9.05 -12.07
CA ASP A 41 -24.97 -9.03 -12.61
C ASP A 41 -25.27 -7.74 -13.36
N GLY A 42 -24.32 -6.79 -13.42
CA GLY A 42 -24.45 -5.50 -14.13
C GLY A 42 -25.06 -4.39 -13.27
N GLU A 43 -25.25 -4.57 -11.96
CA GLU A 43 -25.74 -3.54 -11.07
C GLU A 43 -24.60 -2.65 -10.55
N GLN A 44 -24.81 -1.34 -10.59
CA GLN A 44 -23.79 -0.35 -10.17
C GLN A 44 -23.67 -0.22 -8.64
N GLY A 45 -22.50 0.20 -8.19
CA GLY A 45 -22.22 0.63 -6.81
C GLY A 45 -21.48 -0.39 -5.96
N ALA A 46 -21.19 -1.59 -6.47
CA ALA A 46 -20.42 -2.59 -5.75
C ALA A 46 -19.80 -3.62 -6.69
N LEU A 47 -18.94 -4.49 -6.18
CA LEU A 47 -18.52 -5.75 -6.79
C LEU A 47 -19.32 -6.91 -6.18
N THR A 48 -19.43 -8.02 -6.90
CA THR A 48 -19.95 -9.27 -6.36
C THR A 48 -18.87 -9.96 -5.54
N ALA A 49 -19.11 -10.17 -4.25
CA ALA A 49 -18.29 -10.96 -3.37
C ALA A 49 -18.88 -12.36 -3.21
N VAL A 50 -18.11 -13.39 -3.58
CA VAL A 50 -18.47 -14.80 -3.42
C VAL A 50 -17.59 -15.42 -2.36
N TYR A 51 -18.21 -15.90 -1.30
CA TYR A 51 -17.58 -16.62 -0.20
C TYR A 51 -17.84 -18.11 -0.41
N SER A 52 -16.81 -18.89 -0.52
CA SER A 52 -16.89 -20.32 -0.78
C SER A 52 -15.96 -21.12 0.12
N SER A 53 -16.10 -22.45 0.12
CA SER A 53 -15.10 -23.33 0.67
C SER A 53 -13.75 -23.10 -0.02
N ARG A 54 -12.64 -23.41 0.69
CA ARG A 54 -11.28 -23.17 0.20
C ARG A 54 -11.02 -23.84 -1.17
N ASP A 55 -11.63 -24.98 -1.42
CA ASP A 55 -11.54 -25.70 -2.70
C ASP A 55 -12.54 -25.17 -3.78
N GLY A 56 -13.35 -24.19 -3.43
CA GLY A 56 -14.31 -23.53 -4.31
C GLY A 56 -15.57 -24.35 -4.67
N LYS A 57 -15.78 -25.51 -4.04
CA LYS A 57 -16.90 -26.40 -4.42
C LYS A 57 -18.24 -26.02 -3.77
N THR A 58 -18.19 -25.38 -2.61
CA THR A 58 -19.39 -24.98 -1.87
C THR A 58 -19.42 -23.47 -1.75
N GLU A 59 -20.43 -22.83 -2.34
CA GLU A 59 -20.71 -21.42 -2.12
C GLU A 59 -21.45 -21.27 -0.79
N TYR A 60 -20.91 -20.45 0.12
CA TYR A 60 -21.53 -20.16 1.42
C TYR A 60 -22.41 -18.93 1.35
N LEU A 61 -21.91 -17.86 0.70
CA LEU A 61 -22.57 -16.58 0.64
C LEU A 61 -22.18 -15.85 -0.64
N ARG A 62 -23.14 -15.15 -1.21
CA ARG A 62 -22.91 -14.17 -2.28
C ARG A 62 -23.52 -12.83 -1.84
N ARG A 63 -22.74 -11.77 -1.89
CA ARG A 63 -23.24 -10.43 -1.55
C ARG A 63 -22.50 -9.35 -2.36
N ARG A 64 -23.01 -8.14 -2.29
CA ARG A 64 -22.42 -6.98 -2.94
C ARG A 64 -21.54 -6.21 -1.95
N GLU A 65 -20.32 -5.88 -2.35
CA GLU A 65 -19.37 -5.12 -1.54
C GLU A 65 -18.72 -3.99 -2.36
N SER A 66 -18.78 -2.77 -1.84
CA SER A 66 -18.15 -1.61 -2.45
C SER A 66 -16.80 -1.25 -1.81
N VAL A 67 -16.56 -1.74 -0.59
CA VAL A 67 -15.35 -1.51 0.19
C VAL A 67 -14.71 -2.83 0.55
N LEU A 68 -13.46 -3.00 0.16
CA LEU A 68 -12.64 -4.16 0.53
C LEU A 68 -11.66 -3.71 1.63
N ASP A 69 -12.10 -3.78 2.88
CA ASP A 69 -11.29 -3.33 4.02
C ASP A 69 -11.50 -4.21 5.26
N TYR A 70 -10.72 -5.29 5.33
CA TYR A 70 -10.55 -6.20 6.47
C TYR A 70 -9.12 -6.06 7.03
N SER A 71 -8.64 -4.82 7.23
CA SER A 71 -7.23 -4.53 7.47
C SER A 71 -6.80 -4.58 8.94
N ASP A 72 -7.73 -4.72 9.88
CA ASP A 72 -7.44 -4.76 11.31
C ASP A 72 -8.48 -5.60 12.08
N LEU A 73 -8.25 -5.78 13.37
CA LEU A 73 -9.10 -6.61 14.24
C LEU A 73 -10.53 -6.06 14.40
N GLU A 74 -10.75 -4.77 14.23
CA GLU A 74 -12.09 -4.20 14.27
C GLU A 74 -12.82 -4.43 12.95
N LYS A 75 -12.14 -4.25 11.84
CA LYS A 75 -12.75 -4.39 10.51
C LYS A 75 -12.98 -5.84 10.12
N ILE A 76 -12.16 -6.77 10.61
CA ILE A 76 -12.37 -8.20 10.38
C ILE A 76 -13.68 -8.71 11.01
N LYS A 77 -14.25 -7.99 11.98
CA LYS A 77 -15.58 -8.29 12.55
C LYS A 77 -16.72 -8.15 11.53
N ASN A 78 -16.48 -7.46 10.40
CA ASN A 78 -17.42 -7.35 9.30
C ASN A 78 -17.41 -8.61 8.39
N PHE A 79 -16.50 -9.54 8.63
CA PHE A 79 -16.51 -10.84 7.97
C PHE A 79 -17.72 -11.64 8.46
N PRO A 80 -18.46 -12.34 7.56
CA PRO A 80 -19.66 -13.07 7.93
C PRO A 80 -19.37 -14.15 8.98
N GLU A 81 -20.04 -14.07 10.12
CA GLU A 81 -19.83 -14.96 11.27
C GLU A 81 -20.13 -16.44 10.97
N GLU A 82 -21.10 -16.69 10.07
CA GLU A 82 -21.51 -18.03 9.66
C GLU A 82 -20.49 -18.74 8.78
N ILE A 83 -19.48 -18.03 8.25
CA ILE A 83 -18.50 -18.60 7.33
C ILE A 83 -17.24 -19.02 8.10
N PRO A 84 -16.81 -20.28 7.98
CA PRO A 84 -15.59 -20.75 8.62
C PRO A 84 -14.37 -20.07 8.01
N PHE A 85 -13.82 -19.08 8.70
CA PHE A 85 -12.77 -18.21 8.21
C PHE A 85 -11.54 -18.97 7.65
N ASN A 86 -11.14 -20.07 8.32
CA ASN A 86 -9.96 -20.86 7.91
C ASN A 86 -10.21 -21.74 6.68
N ASP A 87 -11.48 -21.96 6.31
CA ASP A 87 -11.86 -22.73 5.14
C ASP A 87 -12.41 -21.82 4.01
N ALA A 88 -12.39 -20.53 4.20
CA ALA A 88 -12.96 -19.61 3.25
C ALA A 88 -11.99 -19.30 2.09
N LYS A 89 -12.56 -19.18 0.90
CA LYS A 89 -12.06 -18.47 -0.26
C LYS A 89 -13.04 -17.36 -0.59
N ILE A 90 -12.56 -16.13 -0.70
CA ILE A 90 -13.37 -14.99 -1.10
C ILE A 90 -12.88 -14.50 -2.46
N VAL A 91 -13.84 -14.26 -3.35
CA VAL A 91 -13.57 -13.71 -4.69
C VAL A 91 -14.49 -12.53 -4.91
N TRP A 92 -13.90 -11.37 -5.20
CA TRP A 92 -14.63 -10.20 -5.66
C TRP A 92 -14.51 -10.10 -7.18
N GLU A 93 -15.62 -9.96 -7.86
CA GLU A 93 -15.69 -9.87 -9.32
C GLU A 93 -16.64 -8.77 -9.77
N GLY A 94 -16.35 -8.19 -10.92
CA GLY A 94 -17.14 -7.17 -11.56
C GLY A 94 -16.29 -6.30 -12.47
N THR A 95 -16.73 -5.06 -12.70
CA THR A 95 -15.95 -4.07 -13.44
C THR A 95 -15.75 -2.81 -12.60
N VAL A 96 -14.67 -2.10 -12.88
CA VAL A 96 -14.37 -0.79 -12.31
C VAL A 96 -14.16 0.22 -13.43
N ALA A 97 -14.64 1.44 -13.25
CA ALA A 97 -14.38 2.55 -14.15
C ALA A 97 -14.00 3.81 -13.34
N SER A 98 -13.07 4.58 -13.86
CA SER A 98 -12.69 5.87 -13.26
C SER A 98 -13.34 7.03 -14.01
N GLY A 99 -13.64 8.10 -13.30
CA GLY A 99 -13.99 9.38 -13.91
C GLY A 99 -12.78 10.13 -14.49
N GLU A 100 -11.56 9.66 -14.21
CA GLU A 100 -10.31 10.33 -14.57
C GLU A 100 -9.39 9.38 -15.35
N SER A 101 -8.77 9.88 -16.43
CA SER A 101 -7.74 9.14 -17.15
C SER A 101 -6.37 9.31 -16.47
N GLY A 102 -5.56 8.25 -16.48
CA GLY A 102 -4.18 8.27 -16.01
C GLY A 102 -3.85 7.11 -15.10
N ILE A 103 -2.71 7.23 -14.43
CA ILE A 103 -2.17 6.17 -13.58
C ILE A 103 -2.87 6.16 -12.22
N HIS A 104 -3.63 5.10 -11.96
CA HIS A 104 -4.18 4.78 -10.66
C HIS A 104 -3.19 3.93 -9.88
N ARG A 105 -2.93 4.29 -8.61
CA ARG A 105 -1.94 3.63 -7.75
C ARG A 105 -2.64 2.87 -6.65
N PHE A 106 -2.63 1.55 -6.75
CA PHE A 106 -3.28 0.67 -5.80
C PHE A 106 -2.35 0.26 -4.67
N LEU A 107 -2.93 0.10 -3.50
CA LEU A 107 -2.33 -0.47 -2.30
C LEU A 107 -3.13 -1.70 -1.90
N LEU A 108 -2.53 -2.87 -2.02
CA LEU A 108 -3.06 -4.12 -1.48
C LEU A 108 -2.36 -4.40 -0.14
N TYR A 109 -3.10 -4.27 0.96
CA TYR A 109 -2.68 -4.73 2.28
C TYR A 109 -3.20 -6.14 2.48
N TYR A 110 -2.35 -7.09 2.87
CA TYR A 110 -2.75 -8.48 2.91
C TYR A 110 -2.01 -9.33 3.94
N ALA A 111 -2.73 -10.32 4.46
CA ALA A 111 -2.26 -11.55 5.07
C ALA A 111 -3.17 -12.70 4.57
N GLY A 112 -2.66 -13.94 4.58
CA GLY A 112 -3.23 -15.02 3.80
C GLY A 112 -2.73 -15.00 2.35
N TYR A 113 -3.35 -15.81 1.50
CA TYR A 113 -3.02 -15.86 0.06
C TYR A 113 -3.91 -14.88 -0.70
N THR A 114 -3.34 -14.17 -1.64
CA THR A 114 -4.08 -13.21 -2.47
C THR A 114 -3.55 -13.15 -3.89
N LYS A 115 -4.46 -12.86 -4.84
CA LYS A 115 -4.19 -12.56 -6.26
C LYS A 115 -5.07 -11.41 -6.71
N VAL A 116 -4.62 -10.64 -7.68
CA VAL A 116 -5.42 -9.60 -8.31
C VAL A 116 -5.26 -9.67 -9.83
N PHE A 117 -6.41 -9.72 -10.52
CA PHE A 117 -6.49 -9.61 -11.96
C PHE A 117 -7.18 -8.30 -12.33
N PHE A 118 -6.67 -7.65 -13.34
CA PHE A 118 -7.21 -6.40 -13.87
C PHE A 118 -7.16 -6.44 -15.40
N ASP A 119 -8.30 -6.22 -16.05
CA ASP A 119 -8.47 -6.31 -17.51
C ASP A 119 -7.97 -7.64 -18.10
N GLY A 120 -8.16 -8.74 -17.35
CA GLY A 120 -7.76 -10.09 -17.72
C GLY A 120 -6.28 -10.42 -17.44
N GLU A 121 -5.47 -9.46 -17.03
CA GLU A 121 -4.07 -9.68 -16.68
C GLU A 121 -3.89 -9.88 -15.17
N GLU A 122 -3.00 -10.77 -14.76
CA GLU A 122 -2.61 -10.98 -13.36
C GLU A 122 -1.63 -9.88 -12.94
N VAL A 123 -2.18 -8.78 -12.39
CA VAL A 123 -1.38 -7.61 -11.95
C VAL A 123 -0.73 -7.83 -10.59
N VAL A 124 -1.24 -8.77 -9.80
CA VAL A 124 -0.63 -9.26 -8.56
C VAL A 124 -0.64 -10.77 -8.59
N GLU A 125 0.53 -11.37 -8.79
CA GLU A 125 0.76 -12.81 -8.70
C GLU A 125 0.42 -13.32 -7.29
N GLU A 126 0.19 -14.63 -7.15
CA GLU A 126 -0.11 -15.20 -5.84
C GLU A 126 0.94 -14.83 -4.82
N ARG A 127 0.48 -14.19 -3.75
CA ARG A 127 1.28 -13.77 -2.62
C ARG A 127 0.71 -14.33 -1.34
N TRP A 128 1.63 -14.61 -0.42
CA TRP A 128 1.27 -15.05 0.93
C TRP A 128 2.02 -14.26 1.99
N ARG A 129 1.31 -13.94 3.07
CA ARG A 129 1.88 -13.41 4.31
C ARG A 129 1.14 -13.95 5.52
N THR A 130 1.87 -14.11 6.60
CA THR A 130 1.27 -14.40 7.90
C THR A 130 0.60 -13.16 8.50
N ALA A 131 -0.45 -13.36 9.29
CA ALA A 131 -1.11 -12.27 10.01
C ALA A 131 -0.20 -11.51 10.99
N TRP A 132 0.86 -12.13 11.47
CA TRP A 132 1.85 -11.49 12.35
C TRP A 132 2.77 -10.51 11.62
N ASN A 133 2.86 -10.62 10.30
CA ASN A 133 3.67 -9.76 9.46
C ASN A 133 2.95 -9.53 8.11
N PRO A 134 1.78 -8.84 8.13
CA PRO A 134 1.08 -8.49 6.91
C PRO A 134 1.94 -7.57 6.05
N ASN A 135 1.66 -7.52 4.75
CA ASN A 135 2.45 -6.71 3.83
C ASN A 135 1.58 -5.75 3.03
N ASN A 136 2.23 -4.70 2.55
CA ASN A 136 1.69 -3.78 1.57
C ASN A 136 2.32 -4.08 0.21
N TYR A 137 1.50 -4.36 -0.80
CA TYR A 137 1.94 -4.46 -2.17
C TYR A 137 1.34 -3.31 -2.99
N LYS A 138 2.20 -2.57 -3.69
CA LYS A 138 1.78 -1.43 -4.50
C LYS A 138 1.89 -1.80 -5.97
N PHE A 139 0.84 -1.55 -6.73
CA PHE A 139 0.82 -1.71 -8.17
C PHE A 139 0.11 -0.54 -8.83
N GLN A 140 0.27 -0.40 -10.14
CA GLN A 140 -0.27 0.71 -10.92
C GLN A 140 -1.04 0.17 -12.11
N VAL A 141 -2.14 0.84 -12.43
CA VAL A 141 -2.94 0.57 -13.62
C VAL A 141 -3.22 1.89 -14.31
N GLU A 142 -2.96 1.95 -15.61
CA GLU A 142 -3.39 3.08 -16.43
C GLU A 142 -4.84 2.87 -16.85
N MET A 143 -5.71 3.80 -16.52
CA MET A 143 -7.14 3.74 -16.85
C MET A 143 -7.53 4.93 -17.71
N GLU A 144 -8.48 4.71 -18.62
CA GLU A 144 -9.15 5.74 -19.42
C GLU A 144 -10.47 6.12 -18.74
N ALA A 145 -10.78 7.43 -18.68
CA ALA A 145 -12.03 7.90 -18.07
C ALA A 145 -13.25 7.29 -18.75
N GLY A 146 -14.14 6.73 -17.95
CA GLY A 146 -15.39 6.12 -18.38
C GLY A 146 -15.26 4.73 -18.99
N LYS A 147 -14.05 4.21 -19.21
CA LYS A 147 -13.85 2.83 -19.67
C LYS A 147 -13.97 1.86 -18.51
N GLU A 148 -14.70 0.79 -18.72
CA GLU A 148 -14.86 -0.31 -17.76
C GLU A 148 -13.73 -1.32 -17.90
N TYR A 149 -13.20 -1.76 -16.77
CA TYR A 149 -12.13 -2.75 -16.67
C TYR A 149 -12.61 -3.92 -15.79
N PRO A 150 -12.67 -5.14 -16.32
CA PRO A 150 -12.94 -6.32 -15.51
C PRO A 150 -11.88 -6.45 -14.40
N VAL A 151 -12.35 -6.72 -13.17
CA VAL A 151 -11.48 -6.97 -12.03
C VAL A 151 -11.89 -8.26 -11.33
N ARG A 152 -10.89 -8.96 -10.80
CA ARG A 152 -11.05 -10.12 -9.95
C ARG A 152 -10.01 -10.09 -8.85
N ILE A 153 -10.45 -10.10 -7.60
CA ILE A 153 -9.61 -10.16 -6.42
C ILE A 153 -9.89 -11.46 -5.69
N GLU A 154 -8.85 -12.23 -5.42
CA GLU A 154 -8.96 -13.48 -4.67
C GLU A 154 -8.27 -13.37 -3.33
N TRP A 155 -8.90 -13.87 -2.28
CA TRP A 155 -8.33 -13.95 -0.95
C TRP A 155 -8.67 -15.29 -0.29
N LEU A 156 -7.63 -15.95 0.22
CA LEU A 156 -7.77 -17.15 1.05
C LEU A 156 -7.17 -16.80 2.41
N PRO A 157 -8.00 -16.54 3.43
CA PRO A 157 -7.52 -16.40 4.80
C PRO A 157 -6.68 -17.60 5.23
N ASP A 158 -5.65 -17.35 6.03
CA ASP A 158 -4.74 -18.40 6.50
C ASP A 158 -4.48 -18.23 7.99
N GLY A 159 -4.90 -19.24 8.77
CA GLY A 159 -4.83 -19.19 10.22
C GLY A 159 -6.04 -18.55 10.89
N GLY A 160 -5.94 -18.29 12.20
CA GLY A 160 -7.05 -17.76 13.00
C GLY A 160 -7.39 -16.29 12.73
N VAL A 161 -6.45 -15.53 12.15
CA VAL A 161 -6.60 -14.12 11.76
C VAL A 161 -5.90 -13.92 10.43
N SER A 162 -6.51 -13.17 9.56
CA SER A 162 -5.93 -12.77 8.27
C SER A 162 -6.51 -11.42 7.86
N TYR A 163 -5.86 -10.71 6.96
CA TYR A 163 -6.23 -9.35 6.60
C TYR A 163 -6.25 -9.16 5.09
N LEU A 164 -7.17 -8.31 4.62
CA LEU A 164 -7.16 -7.81 3.26
C LEU A 164 -7.76 -6.40 3.22
N ALA A 165 -7.10 -5.51 2.48
CA ALA A 165 -7.69 -4.26 2.03
C ALA A 165 -7.14 -3.88 0.66
N LEU A 166 -8.00 -3.36 -0.21
CA LEU A 166 -7.61 -2.80 -1.49
C LEU A 166 -8.04 -1.33 -1.53
N LYS A 167 -7.04 -0.45 -1.61
CA LYS A 167 -7.21 1.01 -1.63
C LYS A 167 -6.44 1.61 -2.79
N LEU A 168 -6.71 2.87 -3.13
CA LEU A 168 -6.02 3.49 -4.25
C LEU A 168 -5.82 5.00 -4.07
N TYR A 169 -4.91 5.54 -4.87
CA TYR A 169 -4.88 6.95 -5.26
C TYR A 169 -5.38 7.09 -6.68
N THR A 170 -6.30 8.01 -6.91
CA THR A 170 -6.66 8.44 -8.27
C THR A 170 -5.54 9.28 -8.88
N PRO A 171 -5.51 9.44 -10.22
CA PRO A 171 -4.57 10.32 -10.88
C PRO A 171 -4.62 11.74 -10.32
N VAL A 172 -3.50 12.42 -10.39
CA VAL A 172 -3.38 13.85 -10.14
C VAL A 172 -2.64 14.47 -11.30
N ASP A 173 -2.73 15.79 -11.44
CA ASP A 173 -1.94 16.54 -12.41
C ASP A 173 -0.46 16.09 -12.32
N PRO A 174 0.23 15.80 -13.44
CA PRO A 174 1.64 15.41 -13.44
C PRO A 174 2.53 16.37 -12.64
N ALA A 175 2.22 17.67 -12.64
CA ALA A 175 2.95 18.65 -11.83
C ALA A 175 2.74 18.44 -10.32
N GLU A 176 1.60 17.90 -9.89
CA GLU A 176 1.35 17.54 -8.49
C GLU A 176 1.98 16.20 -8.12
N GLN A 177 2.08 15.25 -9.05
CA GLN A 177 2.72 13.95 -8.81
C GLN A 177 4.20 14.06 -8.47
N GLU A 178 4.90 15.07 -9.01
CA GLU A 178 6.30 15.31 -8.74
C GLU A 178 6.55 15.95 -7.37
N LYS A 179 5.50 16.49 -6.73
CA LYS A 179 5.62 17.11 -5.42
C LYS A 179 5.77 16.04 -4.34
N GLN A 180 6.79 16.20 -3.54
CA GLN A 180 7.04 15.39 -2.35
C GLN A 180 6.85 16.27 -1.12
N SER A 181 6.12 15.76 -0.14
CA SER A 181 5.87 16.46 1.10
C SER A 181 6.56 15.80 2.28
N TRP A 182 7.07 16.63 3.18
CA TRP A 182 7.50 16.23 4.51
C TRP A 182 6.47 16.74 5.50
N TRP A 183 6.03 15.92 6.42
CA TRP A 183 5.18 16.38 7.53
C TRP A 183 5.42 15.58 8.80
N SER A 184 5.22 16.23 9.93
CA SER A 184 5.34 15.65 11.26
C SER A 184 4.02 15.80 12.00
N GLU A 185 3.57 14.73 12.64
CA GLU A 185 2.21 14.67 13.21
C GLU A 185 2.07 15.46 14.51
N MET A 186 3.14 15.59 15.30
CA MET A 186 3.12 16.17 16.65
C MET A 186 4.22 17.21 16.87
N ALA A 187 4.63 17.91 15.83
CA ALA A 187 5.66 18.92 15.91
C ALA A 187 5.07 20.32 16.03
N ASP A 188 5.60 21.11 16.96
CA ASP A 188 5.21 22.51 17.16
C ASP A 188 5.79 23.44 16.10
N MET A 189 6.80 22.98 15.35
CA MET A 189 7.48 23.76 14.31
C MET A 189 7.99 22.88 13.20
N ILE A 190 8.27 23.51 12.06
CA ILE A 190 9.03 22.91 10.96
C ILE A 190 10.49 23.32 11.14
N ASP A 191 11.36 22.33 11.34
CA ASP A 191 12.80 22.53 11.42
C ASP A 191 13.52 21.70 10.37
N TYR A 192 14.37 22.34 9.59
CA TYR A 192 15.14 21.69 8.53
C TYR A 192 16.40 22.46 8.17
N TYR A 193 17.37 21.72 7.63
CA TYR A 193 18.60 22.30 7.09
C TYR A 193 18.65 22.06 5.58
N PHE A 194 18.83 23.14 4.84
CA PHE A 194 19.11 23.07 3.41
C PHE A 194 20.61 23.15 3.19
N ILE A 195 21.19 22.15 2.54
CA ILE A 195 22.62 22.00 2.32
C ILE A 195 22.88 22.04 0.82
N LYS A 196 23.58 23.06 0.35
CA LYS A 196 23.99 23.17 -1.04
C LYS A 196 25.45 22.75 -1.18
N GLY A 197 25.79 22.07 -2.27
CA GLY A 197 27.13 21.74 -2.70
C GLY A 197 27.27 21.85 -4.22
N ASP A 198 28.47 21.77 -4.73
CA ASP A 198 28.72 21.71 -6.18
C ASP A 198 28.61 20.25 -6.70
N ASN A 199 28.63 19.28 -5.79
CA ASN A 199 28.47 17.86 -6.06
C ASN A 199 27.91 17.15 -4.81
N ALA A 200 27.57 15.86 -4.95
CA ALA A 200 26.99 15.05 -3.87
C ALA A 200 27.93 14.89 -2.66
N ASP A 201 29.24 14.82 -2.88
CA ASP A 201 30.23 14.66 -1.80
C ASP A 201 30.28 15.90 -0.90
N GLU A 202 30.14 17.09 -1.47
CA GLU A 202 30.06 18.33 -0.71
C GLU A 202 28.76 18.43 0.08
N VAL A 203 27.64 18.00 -0.50
CA VAL A 203 26.36 17.92 0.21
C VAL A 203 26.46 16.97 1.41
N ILE A 204 27.08 15.80 1.24
CA ILE A 204 27.31 14.84 2.31
C ILE A 204 28.30 15.39 3.35
N SER A 205 29.30 16.14 2.92
CA SER A 205 30.25 16.80 3.82
C SER A 205 29.56 17.86 4.67
N GLY A 206 28.67 18.66 4.06
CA GLY A 206 27.83 19.62 4.77
C GLY A 206 26.91 18.95 5.81
N TYR A 207 26.27 17.83 5.45
CA TYR A 207 25.50 17.02 6.37
C TYR A 207 26.35 16.55 7.58
N ARG A 208 27.59 16.11 7.33
CA ARG A 208 28.50 15.67 8.39
C ARG A 208 28.97 16.81 9.31
N LEU A 209 28.97 18.04 8.84
CA LEU A 209 29.25 19.21 9.71
C LEU A 209 28.13 19.38 10.75
N LEU A 210 26.89 19.11 10.38
CA LEU A 210 25.74 19.22 11.28
C LEU A 210 25.63 18.03 12.23
N THR A 211 25.80 16.82 11.72
CA THR A 211 25.52 15.57 12.46
C THR A 211 26.75 14.93 13.10
N GLY A 212 27.92 15.43 12.77
CA GLY A 212 29.20 14.84 13.16
C GLY A 212 29.67 13.73 12.20
N LYS A 213 30.91 13.30 12.37
CA LYS A 213 31.50 12.21 11.59
C LYS A 213 30.96 10.86 12.09
N SER A 214 30.62 9.98 11.16
CA SER A 214 30.32 8.59 11.50
C SER A 214 31.51 7.94 12.20
N GLN A 215 31.29 7.28 13.33
CA GLN A 215 32.31 6.51 13.99
C GLN A 215 32.58 5.24 13.20
N ILE A 216 33.85 4.91 13.06
CA ILE A 216 34.25 3.61 12.46
C ILE A 216 33.92 2.53 13.49
N MET A 217 33.07 1.61 13.10
CA MET A 217 32.77 0.44 13.93
C MET A 217 34.03 -0.42 14.10
N PRO A 218 34.23 -1.01 15.28
CA PRO A 218 35.36 -1.94 15.49
C PRO A 218 35.22 -3.15 14.57
N LYS A 219 36.34 -3.76 14.17
CA LYS A 219 36.38 -4.86 13.21
C LYS A 219 35.46 -6.04 13.57
N TRP A 220 35.29 -6.31 14.86
CA TRP A 220 34.40 -7.38 15.32
C TRP A 220 32.92 -7.09 15.06
N ALA A 221 32.54 -5.82 15.01
CA ALA A 221 31.18 -5.39 14.69
C ALA A 221 30.86 -5.40 13.18
N MET A 222 31.89 -5.52 12.32
CA MET A 222 31.73 -5.65 10.87
C MET A 222 31.70 -7.12 10.39
N GLY A 223 31.72 -8.07 11.31
CA GLY A 223 31.59 -9.50 11.00
C GLY A 223 30.17 -9.89 10.62
N PHE A 224 29.98 -11.20 10.43
CA PHE A 224 28.66 -11.76 10.11
C PHE A 224 27.72 -11.66 11.32
N TRP A 225 26.55 -11.06 11.10
CA TRP A 225 25.48 -10.96 12.07
C TRP A 225 24.33 -11.89 11.67
N GLN A 226 24.01 -12.82 12.54
CA GLN A 226 22.85 -13.68 12.35
C GLN A 226 21.69 -13.14 13.18
N SER A 227 20.59 -12.77 12.52
CA SER A 227 19.31 -12.51 13.17
C SER A 227 18.39 -13.72 13.04
N ARG A 228 17.58 -13.95 14.05
CA ARG A 228 16.52 -14.96 14.01
C ARG A 228 15.18 -14.23 14.03
N GLU A 229 14.41 -14.42 12.97
CA GLU A 229 12.99 -14.09 12.99
C GLU A 229 12.24 -15.19 13.75
N ARG A 230 11.33 -14.78 14.61
CA ARG A 230 10.42 -15.68 15.32
C ARG A 230 9.10 -15.77 14.60
#